data_3a5ca27d0eec513431c86da936e0ae4f
#
_entry.id   3a5ca27d0eec513431c86da936e0ae4f
#
_cell.length_a   1.000
_cell.length_b   1.000
_cell.length_c   1.000
_cell.angle_alpha   90.00
_cell.angle_beta   90.00
_cell.angle_gamma   90.00
#
_symmetry.space_group_name_H-M   'P 1'
#
loop_
_entity.id
_entity.type
_entity.pdbx_description
1 polymer ?
#
loop_
_entity_poly.entity_id
_entity_poly.type
_entity_poly.pdbx_seq_one_letter_code
_entity_poly.pdbx_strand_id
1 'polypeptide(L)'
;YSKTGELTLPVSLALDKELTFKTVFRYRHIYPLAIDAVASGKVNLKGIVTDIFPLDEAQKAMDYSVNNKADIVKAVIQINPDAEA
;
A
#
# COMPACT_ATOMS: atom_id res chain seq x y z
N TYR A 1 -8.84 3.63 -5.88
CA TYR A 1 -10.00 4.27 -6.52
C TYR A 1 -9.83 4.28 -8.03
N SER A 2 -10.91 4.00 -8.76
CA SER A 2 -10.94 4.31 -10.18
C SER A 2 -11.07 5.83 -10.38
N LYS A 3 -10.60 6.35 -11.51
CA LYS A 3 -10.70 7.80 -11.80
C LYS A 3 -12.13 8.29 -11.95
N THR A 4 -13.04 7.40 -12.35
CA THR A 4 -14.46 7.70 -12.54
C THR A 4 -15.32 7.42 -11.32
N GLY A 5 -14.77 6.77 -10.29
CA GLY A 5 -15.55 6.28 -9.16
C GLY A 5 -16.36 5.01 -9.44
N GLU A 6 -16.32 4.52 -10.67
CA GLU A 6 -17.05 3.34 -11.11
C GLU A 6 -16.12 2.16 -11.34
N LEU A 7 -16.62 0.97 -11.10
CA LEU A 7 -15.91 -0.28 -11.31
C LEU A 7 -16.86 -1.32 -11.92
N THR A 8 -16.42 -1.93 -13.01
CA THR A 8 -17.16 -3.02 -13.65
C THR A 8 -16.77 -4.36 -13.01
N LEU A 9 -17.75 -5.12 -12.55
CA LEU A 9 -17.57 -6.43 -11.94
C LEU A 9 -18.25 -7.51 -12.76
N PRO A 10 -17.62 -8.70 -12.92
CA PRO A 10 -18.25 -9.87 -13.56
C PRO A 10 -19.24 -10.53 -12.59
N VAL A 11 -20.43 -9.99 -12.47
CA VAL A 11 -21.43 -10.40 -11.47
C VAL A 11 -21.85 -11.86 -11.63
N SER A 12 -21.93 -12.36 -12.86
CA SER A 12 -22.26 -13.78 -13.11
C SER A 12 -21.24 -14.72 -12.48
N LEU A 13 -19.96 -14.42 -12.62
CA LEU A 13 -18.87 -15.19 -11.99
C LEU A 13 -18.93 -15.10 -10.46
N ALA A 14 -19.28 -13.95 -9.92
CA ALA A 14 -19.46 -13.77 -8.47
C ALA A 14 -20.64 -14.59 -7.94
N LEU A 15 -21.73 -14.69 -8.71
CA LEU A 15 -22.89 -15.52 -8.39
C LEU A 15 -22.52 -17.01 -8.38
N ASP A 16 -21.80 -17.48 -9.39
CA ASP A 16 -21.37 -18.88 -9.50
C ASP A 16 -20.47 -19.30 -8.32
N LYS A 17 -19.72 -18.37 -7.77
CA LYS A 17 -18.81 -18.59 -6.63
C LYS A 17 -19.43 -18.25 -5.28
N GLU A 18 -20.66 -17.81 -5.25
CA GLU A 18 -21.36 -17.39 -4.02
C GLU A 18 -20.58 -16.39 -3.18
N LEU A 19 -20.00 -15.36 -3.84
CA LEU A 19 -19.15 -14.36 -3.19
C LEU A 19 -19.97 -13.33 -2.41
N THR A 20 -19.40 -12.88 -1.31
CA THR A 20 -19.95 -11.77 -0.53
C THR A 20 -19.05 -10.54 -0.71
N PHE A 21 -19.64 -9.39 -1.02
CA PHE A 21 -18.94 -8.12 -1.15
C PHE A 21 -19.19 -7.25 0.07
N LYS A 22 -18.12 -6.89 0.76
CA LYS A 22 -18.16 -5.94 1.87
C LYS A 22 -17.21 -4.79 1.57
N THR A 23 -17.64 -3.59 1.87
CA THR A 23 -16.83 -2.40 1.63
C THR A 23 -16.35 -1.80 2.93
N VAL A 24 -15.17 -1.19 2.89
CA VAL A 24 -14.61 -0.42 3.98
C VAL A 24 -14.00 0.85 3.42
N PHE A 25 -14.22 1.96 4.08
CA PHE A 25 -13.59 3.22 3.71
C PHE A 25 -12.35 3.46 4.59
N ARG A 26 -11.17 3.26 3.98
CA ARG A 26 -9.87 3.43 4.67
C ARG A 26 -9.76 2.53 5.91
N TYR A 27 -9.31 3.08 7.05
CA TYR A 27 -9.11 2.32 8.28
C TYR A 27 -9.91 2.94 9.43
N ARG A 28 -10.37 2.07 10.33
CA ARG A 28 -11.08 2.48 11.53
C ARG A 28 -10.53 1.70 12.71
N HIS A 29 -9.88 2.40 13.64
CA HIS A 29 -9.30 1.82 14.87
C HIS A 29 -8.38 0.61 14.63
N ILE A 30 -7.67 0.59 13.49
CA ILE A 30 -6.90 -0.57 13.05
C ILE A 30 -5.39 -0.41 13.27
N TYR A 31 -4.89 0.81 13.54
CA TYR A 31 -3.46 1.06 13.67
C TYR A 31 -2.77 0.20 14.74
N PRO A 32 -3.29 0.08 15.98
CA PRO A 32 -2.66 -0.78 16.98
C PRO A 32 -2.58 -2.24 16.53
N LEU A 33 -3.65 -2.76 15.93
CA LEU A 33 -3.69 -4.13 15.41
C LEU A 33 -2.69 -4.34 14.27
N ALA A 34 -2.57 -3.36 13.38
CA ALA A 34 -1.62 -3.42 12.28
C ALA A 34 -0.17 -3.41 12.77
N ILE A 35 0.15 -2.56 13.75
CA ILE A 35 1.47 -2.49 14.38
C ILE A 35 1.80 -3.82 15.05
N ASP A 36 0.87 -4.40 15.80
CA ASP A 36 1.07 -5.70 16.46
C ASP A 36 1.30 -6.83 15.45
N ALA A 37 0.58 -6.81 14.33
CA ALA A 37 0.76 -7.80 13.26
C ALA A 37 2.16 -7.75 12.65
N VAL A 38 2.71 -6.55 12.46
CA VAL A 38 4.07 -6.36 11.96
C VAL A 38 5.11 -6.71 13.03
N ALA A 39 4.93 -6.23 14.25
CA ALA A 39 5.85 -6.46 15.36
C ALA A 39 5.97 -7.96 15.72
N SER A 40 4.90 -8.73 15.55
CA SER A 40 4.90 -10.19 15.78
C SER A 40 5.59 -11.00 14.69
N GLY A 41 6.03 -10.36 13.59
CA GLY A 41 6.66 -11.02 12.44
C GLY A 41 5.69 -11.74 11.49
N LYS A 42 4.40 -11.64 11.71
CA LYS A 42 3.38 -12.29 10.87
C LYS A 42 3.19 -11.61 9.51
N VAL A 43 3.59 -10.35 9.41
CA VAL A 43 3.48 -9.54 8.18
C VAL A 43 4.87 -9.04 7.79
N ASN A 44 5.29 -9.35 6.58
CA ASN A 44 6.56 -8.90 6.03
C ASN A 44 6.37 -7.60 5.24
N LEU A 45 6.54 -6.44 5.89
CA LEU A 45 6.50 -5.16 5.20
C LEU A 45 7.77 -4.85 4.38
N LYS A 46 8.93 -5.38 4.80
CA LYS A 46 10.19 -5.13 4.09
C LYS A 46 10.13 -5.63 2.65
N GLY A 47 9.38 -6.69 2.39
CA GLY A 47 9.23 -7.24 1.05
C GLY A 47 8.43 -6.36 0.08
N ILE A 48 7.63 -5.41 0.57
CA ILE A 48 6.85 -4.51 -0.29
C ILE A 48 7.46 -3.12 -0.44
N VAL A 49 8.45 -2.76 0.37
CA VAL A 49 9.20 -1.50 0.21
C VAL A 49 10.22 -1.70 -0.90
N THR A 50 9.95 -1.12 -2.06
CA THR A 50 10.79 -1.29 -3.26
C THR A 50 11.85 -0.20 -3.38
N ASP A 51 11.56 0.98 -2.86
CA ASP A 51 12.41 2.16 -3.05
C ASP A 51 12.50 2.98 -1.76
N ILE A 52 13.70 3.38 -1.39
CA ILE A 52 13.97 4.21 -0.22
C ILE A 52 14.77 5.43 -0.67
N PHE A 53 14.31 6.61 -0.29
CA PHE A 53 14.96 7.88 -0.59
C PHE A 53 15.26 8.64 0.70
N PRO A 54 16.40 9.33 0.79
CA PRO A 54 16.65 10.26 1.89
C PRO A 54 15.76 11.50 1.80
N LEU A 55 15.58 12.20 2.91
CA LEU A 55 14.68 13.35 2.98
C LEU A 55 15.06 14.49 2.02
N ASP A 56 16.34 14.74 1.83
CA ASP A 56 16.84 15.78 0.92
C ASP A 56 16.58 15.47 -0.57
N GLU A 57 16.23 14.23 -0.89
CA GLU A 57 15.81 13.81 -2.24
C GLU A 57 14.28 13.67 -2.38
N ALA A 58 13.50 14.29 -1.51
CA ALA A 58 12.03 14.12 -1.51
C ALA A 58 11.40 14.48 -2.86
N GLN A 59 11.86 15.56 -3.53
CA GLN A 59 11.35 15.94 -4.85
C GLN A 59 11.64 14.86 -5.89
N LYS A 60 12.85 14.33 -5.89
CA LYS A 60 13.26 13.24 -6.78
C LYS A 60 12.40 11.98 -6.53
N ALA A 61 12.11 11.67 -5.29
CA ALA A 61 11.24 10.54 -4.92
C ALA A 61 9.83 10.71 -5.49
N MET A 62 9.26 11.90 -5.42
CA MET A 62 7.94 12.20 -5.98
C MET A 62 7.93 12.04 -7.50
N ASP A 63 8.90 12.64 -8.19
CA ASP A 63 9.00 12.55 -9.65
C ASP A 63 9.24 11.11 -10.10
N TYR A 64 10.11 10.38 -9.44
CA TYR A 64 10.38 8.97 -9.71
C TYR A 64 9.11 8.12 -9.53
N SER A 65 8.37 8.34 -8.45
CA SER A 65 7.14 7.58 -8.15
C SER A 65 6.05 7.82 -9.19
N VAL A 66 5.92 9.02 -9.72
CA VAL A 66 4.96 9.35 -10.78
C VAL A 66 5.35 8.69 -12.10
N ASN A 67 6.63 8.69 -12.45
CA ASN A 67 7.13 8.23 -13.74
C ASN A 67 7.38 6.72 -13.82
N ASN A 68 7.48 6.02 -12.68
CA ASN A 68 7.85 4.59 -12.61
C ASN A 68 6.80 3.75 -11.86
N LYS A 69 5.53 4.05 -12.06
CA LYS A 69 4.43 3.40 -11.33
C LYS A 69 4.38 1.88 -11.49
N ALA A 70 4.87 1.36 -12.61
CA ALA A 70 4.87 -0.08 -12.88
C ALA A 70 5.91 -0.83 -12.03
N ASP A 71 6.97 -0.17 -11.59
CA ASP A 71 8.10 -0.78 -10.90
C ASP A 71 8.07 -0.55 -9.38
N ILE A 72 7.19 0.34 -8.90
CA ILE A 72 7.11 0.74 -7.49
C ILE A 72 5.89 0.11 -6.84
N VAL A 73 6.12 -0.66 -5.79
CA VAL A 73 5.05 -1.10 -4.88
C VAL A 73 4.88 -0.09 -3.75
N LYS A 74 5.98 0.25 -3.08
CA LYS A 74 5.99 1.25 -2.01
C LYS A 74 7.31 2.01 -1.98
N ALA A 75 7.26 3.31 -2.18
CA ALA A 75 8.37 4.23 -1.99
C ALA A 75 8.29 4.87 -0.60
N VAL A 76 9.41 4.94 0.09
CA VAL A 76 9.52 5.47 1.45
C VAL A 76 10.59 6.55 1.50
N ILE A 77 10.31 7.64 2.19
CA ILE A 77 11.32 8.66 2.52
C ILE A 77 11.85 8.36 3.92
N GLN A 78 13.13 8.06 4.01
CA GLN A 78 13.81 7.82 5.27
C GLN A 78 14.29 9.14 5.86
N ILE A 79 13.63 9.58 6.92
CA ILE A 79 13.93 10.86 7.59
C ILE A 79 15.15 10.71 8.50
N ASN A 80 15.18 9.65 9.27
CA ASN A 80 16.30 9.33 10.15
C ASN A 80 17.18 8.26 9.49
N PRO A 81 18.42 8.59 9.07
CA PRO A 81 19.30 7.61 8.40
C PRO A 81 19.73 6.46 9.30
N ASP A 82 19.66 6.62 10.63
CA ASP A 82 20.01 5.58 11.60
C ASP A 82 18.82 4.66 11.95
N ALA A 83 17.60 4.99 11.49
CA ALA A 83 16.43 4.16 11.71
C ALA A 83 16.51 2.89 10.86
N GLU A 84 16.21 1.75 11.46
CA GLU A 84 16.02 0.50 10.72
C GLU A 84 14.76 0.56 9.86
N ALA A 85 14.92 0.22 8.59
CA ALA A 85 13.80 0.15 7.67
C ALA A 85 12.96 -1.12 7.89
#